data_5dd7a8282b28316bcb9e43c2ab8354c9
#
_entry.id   5dd7a8282b28316bcb9e43c2ab8354c9
#
_cell.length_a   1.000
_cell.length_b   1.000
_cell.length_c   1.000
_cell.angle_alpha   90.00
_cell.angle_beta   90.00
_cell.angle_gamma   90.00
#
_symmetry.space_group_name_H-M   'P 1'
#
loop_
_entity.id
_entity.type
_entity.pdbx_description
1 polymer ?
#
loop_
_entity_poly.entity_id
_entity_poly.type
_entity_poly.pdbx_seq_one_letter_code
_entity_poly.pdbx_strand_id
1 'polypeptide(L)'
;MVRAAQSPGARHTDLQVLRRFMETDDGKEFVMCNLVRLFPYEVAHPVTGKMYSARNMVQMYFSGFVPTLIRAGGHPMMMMRQAGGYVDAWNTPPDPGWSIVGMVRYRSRRDMMVLATDQRFFDVHPLKIAAIAQTFSLPTQHVFGMAIRPRTGVALILVLVAALAHLASLLA
;
A
#
# COMPACT_ATOMS: atom_id res chain seq x y z
N MET A 1 -5.51 -0.56 20.13
CA MET A 1 -6.52 0.38 19.55
C MET A 1 -6.32 1.84 19.95
N VAL A 2 -6.00 2.17 21.21
CA VAL A 2 -5.80 3.58 21.65
C VAL A 2 -4.73 4.32 20.83
N ARG A 3 -3.57 3.71 20.54
CA ARG A 3 -2.52 4.31 19.68
C ARG A 3 -2.96 4.53 18.23
N ALA A 4 -3.76 3.62 17.66
CA ALA A 4 -4.28 3.78 16.31
C ALA A 4 -5.26 4.96 16.21
N ALA A 5 -6.06 5.20 17.25
CA ALA A 5 -6.96 6.34 17.32
C ALA A 5 -6.22 7.69 17.43
N GLN A 6 -4.96 7.69 17.85
CA GLN A 6 -4.11 8.89 17.94
C GLN A 6 -3.27 9.12 16.66
N SER A 7 -3.34 8.22 15.69
CA SER A 7 -2.60 8.39 14.43
C SER A 7 -3.13 9.59 13.64
N PRO A 8 -2.27 10.28 12.87
CA PRO A 8 -2.71 11.36 11.96
C PRO A 8 -3.82 10.95 10.98
N GLY A 9 -3.90 9.65 10.67
CA GLY A 9 -4.94 9.07 9.82
C GLY A 9 -6.27 8.77 10.52
N ALA A 10 -6.34 8.83 11.85
CA ALA A 10 -7.55 8.46 12.61
C ALA A 10 -8.77 9.32 12.28
N ARG A 11 -8.56 10.57 11.85
CA ARG A 11 -9.66 11.48 11.42
C ARG A 11 -10.36 11.01 10.13
N HIS A 12 -9.72 10.12 9.37
CA HIS A 12 -10.20 9.61 8.08
C HIS A 12 -10.58 8.13 8.15
N THR A 13 -10.50 7.52 9.34
CA THR A 13 -10.80 6.11 9.56
C THR A 13 -12.07 5.98 10.38
N ASP A 14 -13.05 5.25 9.87
CA ASP A 14 -14.19 4.82 10.66
C ASP A 14 -13.71 3.75 11.66
N LEU A 15 -13.71 4.14 12.94
CA LEU A 15 -13.22 3.27 14.01
C LEU A 15 -14.11 2.04 14.24
N GLN A 16 -15.40 2.12 13.92
CA GLN A 16 -16.31 0.97 14.02
C GLN A 16 -16.02 -0.04 12.92
N VAL A 17 -15.82 0.44 11.69
CA VAL A 17 -15.41 -0.41 10.57
C VAL A 17 -14.06 -1.05 10.85
N LEU A 18 -13.07 -0.28 11.32
CA LEU A 18 -11.75 -0.81 11.69
C LEU A 18 -11.85 -1.87 12.80
N ARG A 19 -12.66 -1.60 13.84
CA ARG A 19 -12.88 -2.54 14.93
C ARG A 19 -13.46 -3.84 14.42
N ARG A 20 -14.56 -3.79 13.64
CA ARG A 20 -15.18 -4.98 13.03
C ARG A 20 -14.18 -5.74 12.16
N PHE A 21 -13.40 -5.02 11.36
CA PHE A 21 -12.37 -5.62 10.52
C PHE A 21 -11.34 -6.40 11.36
N MET A 22 -10.95 -5.90 12.53
CA MET A 22 -10.02 -6.59 13.42
C MET A 22 -10.66 -7.76 14.17
N GLU A 23 -11.91 -7.62 14.62
CA GLU A 23 -12.64 -8.67 15.36
C GLU A 23 -12.94 -9.89 14.47
N THR A 24 -13.05 -9.70 13.16
CA THR A 24 -13.29 -10.77 12.18
C THR A 24 -12.00 -11.29 11.53
N ASP A 25 -10.83 -11.10 12.19
CA ASP A 25 -9.55 -11.56 11.66
C ASP A 25 -9.51 -13.09 11.52
N ASP A 26 -9.32 -13.57 10.32
CA ASP A 26 -9.20 -14.98 9.97
C ASP A 26 -7.73 -15.45 9.89
N GLY A 27 -6.78 -14.59 10.29
CA GLY A 27 -5.34 -14.84 10.25
C GLY A 27 -4.74 -14.90 8.84
N LYS A 28 -5.53 -14.70 7.80
CA LYS A 28 -5.07 -14.77 6.41
C LYS A 28 -4.49 -13.45 5.92
N GLU A 29 -3.69 -13.56 4.87
CA GLU A 29 -3.22 -12.39 4.12
C GLU A 29 -4.37 -11.68 3.42
N PHE A 30 -4.21 -10.38 3.25
CA PHE A 30 -5.14 -9.57 2.47
C PHE A 30 -4.39 -8.48 1.70
N VAL A 31 -5.07 -7.92 0.73
CA VAL A 31 -4.57 -6.82 -0.10
C VAL A 31 -5.42 -5.59 0.18
N MET A 32 -4.80 -4.50 0.61
CA MET A 32 -5.45 -3.20 0.68
C MET A 32 -5.42 -2.57 -0.71
N CYS A 33 -6.59 -2.46 -1.32
CA CYS A 33 -6.78 -1.72 -2.56
C CYS A 33 -7.03 -0.25 -2.22
N ASN A 34 -6.18 0.64 -2.76
CA ASN A 34 -6.25 2.08 -2.51
C ASN A 34 -6.52 2.81 -3.82
N LEU A 35 -7.61 3.58 -3.89
CA LEU A 35 -7.79 4.57 -4.92
C LEU A 35 -7.43 5.93 -4.36
N VAL A 36 -6.60 6.67 -5.10
CA VAL A 36 -6.00 7.91 -4.62
C VAL A 36 -6.15 8.99 -5.68
N ARG A 37 -6.70 10.13 -5.28
CA ARG A 37 -6.68 11.38 -6.03
C ARG A 37 -5.68 12.33 -5.37
N LEU A 38 -4.68 12.73 -6.11
CA LEU A 38 -3.71 13.72 -5.64
C LEU A 38 -4.23 15.15 -5.85
N PHE A 39 -3.75 16.09 -5.05
CA PHE A 39 -3.93 17.49 -5.36
C PHE A 39 -3.25 17.82 -6.70
N PRO A 40 -3.90 18.63 -7.57
CA PRO A 40 -3.34 19.01 -8.86
C PRO A 40 -2.31 20.15 -8.77
N TYR A 41 -2.06 20.65 -7.56
CA TYR A 41 -1.18 21.78 -7.26
C TYR A 41 -0.10 21.39 -6.25
N GLU A 42 0.85 22.28 -6.01
CA GLU A 42 1.87 22.10 -5.00
C GLU A 42 1.29 22.20 -3.59
N VAL A 43 1.81 21.37 -2.69
CA VAL A 43 1.38 21.27 -1.30
C VAL A 43 2.57 21.51 -0.36
N ALA A 44 2.30 22.10 0.79
CA ALA A 44 3.33 22.37 1.80
C ALA A 44 3.76 21.08 2.51
N HIS A 45 5.04 20.88 2.64
CA HIS A 45 5.60 19.80 3.47
C HIS A 45 5.23 20.05 4.95
N PRO A 46 4.61 19.07 5.63
CA PRO A 46 4.00 19.27 6.95
C PRO A 46 4.99 19.68 8.06
N VAL A 47 6.29 19.44 7.87
CA VAL A 47 7.33 19.80 8.86
C VAL A 47 8.11 21.05 8.43
N THR A 48 8.53 21.11 7.15
CA THR A 48 9.44 22.16 6.69
C THR A 48 8.73 23.37 6.06
N GLY A 49 7.45 23.24 5.74
CA GLY A 49 6.67 24.26 5.01
C GLY A 49 7.06 24.43 3.53
N LYS A 50 8.11 23.75 3.05
CA LYS A 50 8.56 23.84 1.67
C LYS A 50 7.50 23.24 0.72
N MET A 51 7.27 23.90 -0.40
CA MET A 51 6.30 23.48 -1.42
C MET A 51 6.85 22.36 -2.30
N TYR A 52 6.04 21.37 -2.56
CA TYR A 52 6.33 20.24 -3.45
C TYR A 52 5.09 19.85 -4.24
N SER A 53 5.27 19.31 -5.43
CA SER A 53 4.16 18.64 -6.11
C SER A 53 3.61 17.49 -5.25
N ALA A 54 2.30 17.29 -5.28
CA ALA A 54 1.67 16.20 -4.52
C ALA A 54 2.26 14.83 -4.88
N ARG A 55 2.71 14.64 -6.13
CA ARG A 55 3.41 13.44 -6.58
C ARG A 55 4.74 13.24 -5.84
N ASN A 56 5.57 14.27 -5.75
CA ASN A 56 6.86 14.20 -5.04
C ASN A 56 6.64 13.95 -3.54
N MET A 57 5.61 14.56 -2.97
CA MET A 57 5.24 14.34 -1.56
C MET A 57 4.86 12.87 -1.31
N VAL A 58 4.09 12.25 -2.20
CA VAL A 58 3.75 10.82 -2.12
C VAL A 58 4.97 9.94 -2.31
N GLN A 59 5.92 10.31 -3.17
CA GLN A 59 7.19 9.57 -3.29
C GLN A 59 8.01 9.61 -2.00
N MET A 60 8.10 10.76 -1.32
CA MET A 60 8.73 10.87 -0.01
C MET A 60 8.00 10.01 1.04
N TYR A 61 6.66 9.99 1.03
CA TYR A 61 5.91 9.06 1.86
C TYR A 61 6.30 7.59 1.59
N PHE A 62 6.33 7.17 0.33
CA PHE A 62 6.66 5.78 -0.02
C PHE A 62 8.08 5.38 0.37
N SER A 63 9.05 6.28 0.30
CA SER A 63 10.43 5.99 0.70
C SER A 63 10.57 5.59 2.16
N GLY A 64 9.73 6.11 3.04
CA GLY A 64 9.69 5.71 4.45
C GLY A 64 8.69 4.59 4.75
N PHE A 65 7.55 4.59 4.05
CA PHE A 65 6.48 3.60 4.25
C PHE A 65 6.90 2.18 3.83
N VAL A 66 7.52 2.03 2.65
CA VAL A 66 7.83 0.70 2.09
C VAL A 66 8.80 -0.10 2.96
N PRO A 67 9.90 0.46 3.47
CA PRO A 67 10.76 -0.27 4.41
C PRO A 67 10.03 -0.71 5.69
N THR A 68 9.14 0.14 6.22
CA THR A 68 8.35 -0.19 7.42
C THR A 68 7.34 -1.30 7.13
N LEU A 69 6.70 -1.26 5.96
CA LEU A 69 5.79 -2.29 5.47
C LEU A 69 6.49 -3.65 5.33
N ILE A 70 7.68 -3.68 4.74
CA ILE A 70 8.47 -4.90 4.56
C ILE A 70 8.84 -5.51 5.92
N ARG A 71 9.24 -4.70 6.89
CA ARG A 71 9.53 -5.17 8.27
C ARG A 71 8.31 -5.78 8.94
N ALA A 72 7.10 -5.27 8.66
CA ALA A 72 5.84 -5.84 9.14
C ALA A 72 5.37 -7.06 8.31
N GLY A 73 6.21 -7.58 7.39
CA GLY A 73 5.88 -8.75 6.56
C GLY A 73 4.92 -8.48 5.41
N GLY A 74 4.66 -7.20 5.10
CA GLY A 74 3.92 -6.76 3.94
C GLY A 74 4.83 -6.38 2.78
N HIS A 75 4.24 -6.07 1.64
CA HIS A 75 4.97 -5.49 0.50
C HIS A 75 4.02 -4.76 -0.46
N PRO A 76 4.50 -3.75 -1.20
CA PRO A 76 3.75 -3.24 -2.34
C PRO A 76 3.54 -4.37 -3.35
N MET A 77 2.32 -4.51 -3.83
CA MET A 77 1.97 -5.54 -4.80
C MET A 77 1.89 -4.97 -6.21
N MET A 78 1.21 -3.82 -6.33
CA MET A 78 1.01 -3.14 -7.61
C MET A 78 0.75 -1.66 -7.38
N MET A 79 1.22 -0.83 -8.30
CA MET A 79 0.87 0.58 -8.39
C MET A 79 0.61 0.93 -9.84
N MET A 80 -0.56 1.49 -10.11
CA MET A 80 -1.01 1.86 -11.44
C MET A 80 -1.42 3.32 -11.46
N ARG A 81 -1.19 3.97 -12.57
CA ARG A 81 -1.71 5.31 -12.86
C ARG A 81 -3.01 5.17 -13.65
N GLN A 82 -4.01 5.95 -13.32
CA GLN A 82 -5.23 6.04 -14.14
C GLN A 82 -4.86 6.50 -15.56
N ALA A 83 -5.38 5.81 -16.57
CA ALA A 83 -5.12 6.10 -17.97
C ALA A 83 -6.27 6.91 -18.63
N GLY A 84 -7.44 6.94 -17.99
CA GLY A 84 -8.62 7.64 -18.46
C GLY A 84 -9.69 7.69 -17.37
N GLY A 85 -10.82 8.34 -17.63
CA GLY A 85 -11.99 8.32 -16.74
C GLY A 85 -12.70 6.98 -16.71
N TYR A 86 -13.82 6.91 -15.99
CA TYR A 86 -14.66 5.71 -15.95
C TYR A 86 -15.18 5.36 -17.34
N VAL A 87 -14.78 4.21 -17.87
CA VAL A 87 -15.26 3.69 -19.16
C VAL A 87 -16.65 3.07 -18.97
N ASP A 88 -16.87 2.42 -17.83
CA ASP A 88 -18.13 1.80 -17.46
C ASP A 88 -18.36 2.05 -15.96
N ALA A 89 -19.51 2.61 -15.61
CA ALA A 89 -19.85 2.99 -14.25
C ALA A 89 -21.36 2.99 -14.07
N TRP A 90 -21.84 2.14 -13.14
CA TRP A 90 -23.26 1.95 -12.90
C TRP A 90 -23.60 2.30 -11.45
N ASN A 91 -24.62 3.16 -11.29
CA ASN A 91 -25.12 3.56 -9.97
C ASN A 91 -24.02 4.07 -9.00
N THR A 92 -23.00 4.73 -9.53
CA THR A 92 -21.89 5.30 -8.77
C THR A 92 -21.87 6.83 -8.93
N PRO A 93 -21.26 7.56 -7.98
CA PRO A 93 -20.94 8.97 -8.19
C PRO A 93 -20.03 9.15 -9.41
N PRO A 94 -20.02 10.36 -10.00
CA PRO A 94 -19.09 10.70 -11.07
C PRO A 94 -17.63 10.41 -10.72
N ASP A 95 -16.80 10.12 -11.73
CA ASP A 95 -15.36 9.95 -11.56
C ASP A 95 -14.75 11.22 -10.94
N PRO A 96 -14.13 11.12 -9.77
CA PRO A 96 -13.50 12.28 -9.14
C PRO A 96 -12.14 12.62 -9.76
N GLY A 97 -11.65 11.84 -10.75
CA GLY A 97 -10.32 11.96 -11.33
C GLY A 97 -9.25 11.26 -10.49
N TRP A 98 -9.34 9.95 -10.36
CA TRP A 98 -8.33 9.16 -9.64
C TRP A 98 -6.95 9.34 -10.29
N SER A 99 -5.91 9.39 -9.50
CA SER A 99 -4.53 9.54 -9.97
C SER A 99 -3.77 8.23 -9.93
N ILE A 100 -4.03 7.44 -8.90
CA ILE A 100 -3.27 6.22 -8.58
C ILE A 100 -4.24 5.15 -8.07
N VAL A 101 -4.02 3.91 -8.51
CA VAL A 101 -4.56 2.70 -7.89
C VAL A 101 -3.37 1.94 -7.31
N GLY A 102 -3.36 1.78 -5.99
CA GLY A 102 -2.27 1.11 -5.28
C GLY A 102 -2.77 -0.13 -4.54
N MET A 103 -2.07 -1.24 -4.70
CA MET A 103 -2.34 -2.48 -4.00
C MET A 103 -1.18 -2.81 -3.08
N VAL A 104 -1.49 -2.98 -1.80
CA VAL A 104 -0.52 -3.27 -0.74
C VAL A 104 -0.94 -4.56 -0.05
N ARG A 105 -0.07 -5.56 -0.11
CA ARG A 105 -0.31 -6.82 0.56
C ARG A 105 0.15 -6.75 2.01
N TYR A 106 -0.70 -7.23 2.91
CA TYR A 106 -0.41 -7.47 4.32
C TYR A 106 -0.50 -8.95 4.63
N ARG A 107 0.42 -9.45 5.46
CA ARG A 107 0.45 -10.86 5.88
C ARG A 107 -0.74 -11.22 6.76
N SER A 108 -1.21 -10.28 7.59
CA SER A 108 -2.40 -10.40 8.43
C SER A 108 -2.94 -9.03 8.81
N ARG A 109 -4.15 -8.96 9.34
CA ARG A 109 -4.73 -7.73 9.89
C ARG A 109 -3.94 -7.24 11.10
N ARG A 110 -3.45 -8.17 11.91
CA ARG A 110 -2.56 -7.88 13.04
C ARG A 110 -1.28 -7.18 12.58
N ASP A 111 -0.60 -7.67 11.52
CA ASP A 111 0.63 -7.05 11.02
C ASP A 111 0.39 -5.65 10.46
N MET A 112 -0.78 -5.42 9.83
CA MET A 112 -1.20 -4.07 9.44
C MET A 112 -1.31 -3.16 10.65
N MET A 113 -1.88 -3.62 11.77
CA MET A 113 -1.98 -2.80 12.99
C MET A 113 -0.62 -2.56 13.64
N VAL A 114 0.30 -3.54 13.61
CA VAL A 114 1.70 -3.35 14.05
C VAL A 114 2.35 -2.23 13.24
N LEU A 115 2.22 -2.26 11.92
CA LEU A 115 2.72 -1.19 11.05
C LEU A 115 2.04 0.15 11.38
N ALA A 116 0.71 0.17 11.49
CA ALA A 116 -0.06 1.39 11.74
C ALA A 116 0.24 2.04 13.11
N THR A 117 0.90 1.32 14.02
CA THR A 117 1.34 1.81 15.33
C THR A 117 2.87 1.99 15.44
N ASP A 118 3.62 1.74 14.37
CA ASP A 118 5.06 1.97 14.31
C ASP A 118 5.37 3.48 14.20
N GLN A 119 6.34 3.96 14.97
CA GLN A 119 6.74 5.36 14.96
C GLN A 119 7.20 5.82 13.57
N ARG A 120 7.90 4.97 12.82
CA ARG A 120 8.35 5.29 11.46
C ARG A 120 7.19 5.52 10.49
N PHE A 121 6.08 4.83 10.70
CA PHE A 121 4.85 5.09 9.94
C PHE A 121 4.24 6.44 10.34
N PHE A 122 4.21 6.77 11.62
CA PHE A 122 3.73 8.07 12.09
C PHE A 122 4.55 9.22 11.53
N ASP A 123 5.86 9.06 11.41
CA ASP A 123 6.77 10.11 10.91
C ASP A 123 6.50 10.47 9.43
N VAL A 124 6.12 9.49 8.61
CA VAL A 124 5.89 9.71 7.17
C VAL A 124 4.42 9.89 6.79
N HIS A 125 3.48 9.44 7.61
CA HIS A 125 2.05 9.47 7.28
C HIS A 125 1.50 10.89 7.04
N PRO A 126 1.97 11.96 7.71
CA PRO A 126 1.57 13.34 7.40
C PRO A 126 1.85 13.74 5.95
N LEU A 127 2.91 13.21 5.32
CA LEU A 127 3.22 13.46 3.91
C LEU A 127 2.11 12.92 2.99
N LYS A 128 1.59 11.73 3.30
CA LYS A 128 0.45 11.15 2.60
C LYS A 128 -0.78 12.05 2.71
N ILE A 129 -1.09 12.50 3.93
CA ILE A 129 -2.26 13.36 4.19
C ILE A 129 -2.14 14.69 3.44
N ALA A 130 -0.95 15.29 3.42
CA ALA A 130 -0.72 16.56 2.72
C ALA A 130 -0.88 16.45 1.21
N ALA A 131 -0.58 15.30 0.61
CA ALA A 131 -0.55 15.11 -0.84
C ALA A 131 -1.90 14.66 -1.44
N ILE A 132 -2.80 14.10 -0.65
CA ILE A 132 -4.00 13.40 -1.12
C ILE A 132 -5.24 14.25 -0.93
N ALA A 133 -5.90 14.57 -2.03
CA ALA A 133 -7.17 15.29 -2.04
C ALA A 133 -8.35 14.36 -1.66
N GLN A 134 -8.30 13.11 -2.12
CA GLN A 134 -9.34 12.12 -1.86
C GLN A 134 -8.76 10.71 -1.95
N THR A 135 -9.17 9.83 -1.06
CA THR A 135 -8.81 8.42 -1.11
C THR A 135 -9.86 7.55 -0.43
N PHE A 136 -9.97 6.33 -0.88
CA PHE A 136 -10.51 5.27 -0.07
C PHE A 136 -9.65 4.02 -0.18
N SER A 137 -9.69 3.23 0.89
CA SER A 137 -8.91 2.02 1.02
C SER A 137 -9.84 0.90 1.45
N LEU A 138 -9.90 -0.18 0.67
CA LEU A 138 -10.71 -1.34 1.00
C LEU A 138 -9.84 -2.60 1.09
N PRO A 139 -10.00 -3.39 2.15
CA PRO A 139 -9.34 -4.67 2.26
C PRO A 139 -10.00 -5.68 1.35
N THR A 140 -9.20 -6.44 0.61
CA THR A 140 -9.64 -7.49 -0.30
C THR A 140 -8.86 -8.77 -0.04
N GLN A 141 -9.45 -9.92 -0.28
CA GLN A 141 -8.75 -11.21 -0.25
C GLN A 141 -8.62 -11.75 -1.67
N HIS A 142 -7.51 -12.43 -1.92
CA HIS A 142 -7.21 -12.98 -3.23
C HIS A 142 -8.13 -14.17 -3.50
N VAL A 143 -8.96 -14.06 -4.52
CA VAL A 143 -9.81 -15.17 -4.99
C VAL A 143 -9.17 -15.87 -6.17
N PHE A 144 -8.70 -15.09 -7.13
CA PHE A 144 -8.02 -15.58 -8.34
C PHE A 144 -7.02 -14.55 -8.83
N GLY A 145 -5.88 -15.00 -9.35
CA GLY A 145 -4.89 -14.11 -9.97
C GLY A 145 -3.65 -14.86 -10.44
N MET A 146 -2.99 -14.28 -11.44
CA MET A 146 -1.74 -14.82 -12.03
C MET A 146 -0.49 -14.18 -11.41
N ALA A 147 -0.61 -13.44 -10.31
CA ALA A 147 0.53 -12.84 -9.64
C ALA A 147 1.43 -13.90 -8.99
N ILE A 148 2.70 -13.92 -9.38
CA ILE A 148 3.70 -14.79 -8.76
C ILE A 148 3.94 -14.30 -7.33
N ARG A 149 3.71 -15.16 -6.34
CA ARG A 149 4.03 -14.85 -4.94
C ARG A 149 5.54 -14.66 -4.78
N PRO A 150 6.01 -13.70 -3.96
CA PRO A 150 7.44 -13.46 -3.77
C PRO A 150 8.23 -14.73 -3.43
N ARG A 151 7.68 -15.60 -2.59
CA ARG A 151 8.30 -16.90 -2.25
C ARG A 151 8.48 -17.80 -3.48
N THR A 152 7.47 -17.85 -4.35
CA THR A 152 7.54 -18.63 -5.60
C THR A 152 8.57 -18.02 -6.56
N GLY A 153 8.63 -16.69 -6.66
CA GLY A 153 9.66 -16.00 -7.45
C GLY A 153 11.06 -16.32 -6.94
N VAL A 154 11.31 -16.25 -5.65
CA VAL A 154 12.60 -16.63 -5.04
C VAL A 154 12.92 -18.10 -5.30
N ALA A 155 11.97 -19.01 -5.11
CA ALA A 155 12.18 -20.43 -5.36
C ALA A 155 12.55 -20.70 -6.83
N LEU A 156 11.88 -20.06 -7.78
CA LEU A 156 12.20 -20.18 -9.21
C LEU A 156 13.60 -19.67 -9.53
N ILE A 157 14.03 -18.54 -8.95
CA ILE A 157 15.38 -18.00 -9.12
C ILE A 157 16.41 -18.98 -8.57
N LEU A 158 16.21 -19.53 -7.38
CA LEU A 158 17.12 -20.51 -6.78
C LEU A 158 17.22 -21.79 -7.62
N VAL A 159 16.12 -22.29 -8.14
CA VAL A 159 16.10 -23.44 -9.05
C VAL A 159 16.87 -23.14 -10.32
N LEU A 160 16.67 -21.96 -10.92
CA LEU A 160 17.39 -21.55 -12.11
C LEU A 160 18.91 -21.45 -11.86
N VAL A 161 19.32 -20.83 -10.76
CA VAL A 161 20.74 -20.72 -10.37
C VAL A 161 21.36 -22.10 -10.18
N ALA A 162 20.68 -23.01 -9.48
CA ALA A 162 21.16 -24.36 -9.27
C ALA A 162 21.29 -25.15 -10.61
N ALA A 163 20.31 -25.01 -11.50
CA ALA A 163 20.35 -25.64 -12.82
C ALA A 163 21.50 -25.13 -13.67
N LEU A 164 21.76 -23.81 -13.68
CA LEU A 164 22.87 -23.20 -14.41
C LEU A 164 24.23 -23.64 -13.84
N ALA A 165 24.38 -23.70 -12.52
CA ALA A 165 25.59 -24.19 -11.88
C ALA A 165 25.85 -25.67 -12.21
N HIS A 166 24.81 -26.50 -12.21
CA HIS A 166 24.92 -27.90 -12.59
C HIS A 166 25.33 -28.06 -14.06
N LEU A 167 24.69 -27.30 -14.97
CA LEU A 167 25.05 -27.30 -16.39
C LEU A 167 26.52 -26.88 -16.59
N ALA A 168 26.97 -25.83 -15.91
CA ALA A 168 28.38 -25.41 -15.99
C ALA A 168 29.34 -26.50 -15.51
N SER A 169 28.98 -27.25 -14.44
CA SER A 169 29.80 -28.37 -13.94
C SER A 169 29.89 -29.59 -14.90
N LEU A 170 28.90 -29.74 -15.79
CA LEU A 170 28.91 -30.80 -16.81
C LEU A 170 29.71 -30.43 -18.05
N LEU A 171 29.97 -29.13 -18.25
CA LEU A 171 30.69 -28.59 -19.40
C LEU A 171 32.19 -28.32 -19.10
N ALA A 172 32.56 -28.40 -17.80
CA ALA A 172 33.93 -28.22 -17.33
C ALA A 172 34.67 -29.56 -17.24
#